data_b5e52ad319019d5017072a4c71031620
#
_entry.id   b5e52ad319019d5017072a4c71031620
#
_cell.length_a   1.000
_cell.length_b   1.000
_cell.length_c   1.000
_cell.angle_alpha   90.00
_cell.angle_beta   90.00
_cell.angle_gamma   90.00
#
_symmetry.space_group_name_H-M   'P 1'
#
loop_
_entity.id
_entity.type
_entity.pdbx_description
1 polymer ?
#
loop_
_entity_poly.entity_id
_entity_poly.type
_entity_poly.pdbx_seq_one_letter_code
_entity_poly.pdbx_strand_id
1 'polypeptide(L)'
;MKRCVDKRVILFLSLLIVVVSLFLANLFWGSVNIPCKDVLSILLGGECEREAWKLIVLETRLPQAVTALLTGAAISVAGLLLQTLFNNPLAGPEVLGINSGAGLGVAVVMLLMQGMFVAGGMGVAGYLAVFAGAFIGAAVIIMIILFLSSVLKNKVFLLIVGVAVGYLASSLISVLNYFATSEGVHSYLIWGMGSFGAVSMEQLPLYAVLTLVLITVSLFMMKPLNALLLGDAYAHNLGVNVRAARSVLLAVTGLLTAVVTAFCGPIAFLGLAIPHIARLFFKTNNHKILLPATLLSGAAVALLCNTVCQLPGENGLLPLGAITPLIGAPVIIYVVLKNKNL
;
A
#
# COMPACT_ATOMS: atom_id res chain seq x y z
N MET A 1 22.56 23.88 -15.63
CA MET A 1 21.60 23.79 -14.50
C MET A 1 20.15 24.10 -14.88
N LYS A 2 19.81 25.22 -15.53
CA LYS A 2 18.42 25.54 -15.93
C LYS A 2 17.67 24.45 -16.75
N ARG A 3 18.30 23.86 -17.76
CA ARG A 3 17.66 22.80 -18.60
C ARG A 3 17.27 21.52 -17.83
N CYS A 4 17.96 21.18 -16.74
CA CYS A 4 17.59 20.00 -15.92
C CYS A 4 16.42 20.27 -15.00
N VAL A 5 16.28 21.51 -14.51
CA VAL A 5 15.15 21.93 -13.68
C VAL A 5 13.87 21.89 -14.52
N ASP A 6 13.91 22.41 -15.74
CA ASP A 6 12.75 22.43 -16.64
C ASP A 6 12.24 21.00 -16.95
N LYS A 7 13.14 20.05 -17.23
CA LYS A 7 12.74 18.65 -17.49
C LYS A 7 12.07 17.96 -16.29
N ARG A 8 12.56 18.21 -15.07
CA ARG A 8 11.97 17.61 -13.86
C ARG A 8 10.59 18.20 -13.56
N VAL A 9 10.43 19.50 -13.72
CA VAL A 9 9.15 20.17 -13.57
C VAL A 9 8.12 19.60 -14.56
N ILE A 10 8.52 19.44 -15.84
CA ILE A 10 7.66 18.83 -16.86
C ILE A 10 7.27 17.39 -16.46
N LEU A 11 8.22 16.58 -15.95
CA LEU A 11 7.92 15.22 -15.49
C LEU A 11 6.94 15.21 -14.29
N PHE A 12 7.08 16.12 -13.33
CA PHE A 12 6.12 16.21 -12.22
C PHE A 12 4.74 16.66 -12.71
N LEU A 13 4.67 17.64 -13.59
CA LEU A 13 3.40 18.10 -14.17
C LEU A 13 2.72 17.00 -15.00
N SER A 14 3.48 16.28 -15.84
CA SER A 14 2.93 15.16 -16.61
C SER A 14 2.43 14.04 -15.71
N LEU A 15 3.15 13.72 -14.64
CA LEU A 15 2.75 12.70 -13.68
C LEU A 15 1.49 13.13 -12.90
N LEU A 16 1.40 14.40 -12.52
CA LEU A 16 0.21 14.95 -11.88
C LEU A 16 -1.01 14.89 -12.80
N ILE A 17 -0.84 15.23 -14.09
CA ILE A 17 -1.90 15.10 -15.09
C ILE A 17 -2.35 13.64 -15.21
N VAL A 18 -1.42 12.68 -15.23
CA VAL A 18 -1.75 11.25 -15.26
C VAL A 18 -2.54 10.83 -14.02
N VAL A 19 -2.14 11.27 -12.82
CA VAL A 19 -2.86 10.96 -11.58
C VAL A 19 -4.28 11.51 -11.63
N VAL A 20 -4.45 12.78 -12.03
CA VAL A 20 -5.77 13.42 -12.12
C VAL A 20 -6.63 12.72 -13.19
N SER A 21 -6.06 12.41 -14.34
CA SER A 21 -6.80 11.72 -15.43
C SER A 21 -7.24 10.32 -14.99
N LEU A 22 -6.39 9.55 -14.32
CA LEU A 22 -6.73 8.23 -13.79
C LEU A 22 -7.74 8.32 -12.64
N PHE A 23 -7.64 9.32 -11.78
CA PHE A 23 -8.63 9.56 -10.73
C PHE A 23 -10.00 9.84 -11.30
N LEU A 24 -10.08 10.74 -12.27
CA LEU A 24 -11.33 11.00 -13.00
C LEU A 24 -11.82 9.75 -13.72
N ALA A 25 -10.96 9.00 -14.40
CA ALA A 25 -11.33 7.73 -15.03
C ALA A 25 -11.99 6.76 -14.03
N ASN A 26 -11.49 6.66 -12.81
CA ASN A 26 -12.09 5.82 -11.76
C ASN A 26 -13.47 6.32 -11.31
N LEU A 27 -13.75 7.61 -11.41
CA LEU A 27 -15.08 8.17 -11.09
C LEU A 27 -16.10 7.93 -12.22
N PHE A 28 -15.65 8.10 -13.48
CA PHE A 28 -16.52 7.96 -14.65
C PHE A 28 -16.71 6.52 -15.11
N TRP A 29 -15.69 5.68 -14.93
CA TRP A 29 -15.71 4.28 -15.35
C TRP A 29 -15.93 3.35 -14.14
N GLY A 30 -16.73 2.30 -14.32
CA GLY A 30 -17.03 1.30 -13.30
C GLY A 30 -17.92 0.19 -13.84
N SER A 31 -18.22 -0.81 -13.00
CA SER A 31 -19.06 -1.97 -13.37
C SER A 31 -20.46 -1.59 -13.83
N VAL A 32 -21.01 -0.48 -13.34
CA VAL A 32 -22.31 0.06 -13.79
C VAL A 32 -22.06 1.21 -14.75
N ASN A 33 -22.71 1.18 -15.91
CA ASN A 33 -22.57 2.24 -16.91
C ASN A 33 -23.46 3.43 -16.53
N ILE A 34 -22.85 4.53 -16.09
CA ILE A 34 -23.53 5.79 -15.72
C ILE A 34 -23.10 6.86 -16.72
N PRO A 35 -24.04 7.60 -17.32
CA PRO A 35 -23.69 8.68 -18.25
C PRO A 35 -22.77 9.72 -17.61
N CYS A 36 -21.75 10.18 -18.34
CA CYS A 36 -20.79 11.16 -17.82
C CYS A 36 -21.46 12.45 -17.31
N LYS A 37 -22.58 12.86 -17.94
CA LYS A 37 -23.36 14.03 -17.52
C LYS A 37 -23.91 13.87 -16.11
N ASP A 38 -24.44 12.67 -15.80
CA ASP A 38 -25.02 12.39 -14.48
C ASP A 38 -23.93 12.26 -13.41
N VAL A 39 -22.78 11.61 -13.72
CA VAL A 39 -21.62 11.58 -12.80
C VAL A 39 -21.17 12.99 -12.45
N LEU A 40 -21.07 13.89 -13.44
CA LEU A 40 -20.66 15.27 -13.21
C LEU A 40 -21.70 16.04 -12.39
N SER A 41 -23.00 15.86 -12.69
CA SER A 41 -24.10 16.45 -11.92
C SER A 41 -24.05 16.02 -10.46
N ILE A 42 -23.89 14.71 -10.20
CA ILE A 42 -23.79 14.16 -8.84
C ILE A 42 -22.59 14.74 -8.07
N LEU A 43 -21.42 14.83 -8.71
CA LEU A 43 -20.22 15.40 -8.07
C LEU A 43 -20.35 16.89 -7.75
N LEU A 44 -21.16 17.61 -8.50
CA LEU A 44 -21.47 19.03 -8.26
C LEU A 44 -22.69 19.25 -7.33
N GLY A 45 -23.27 18.18 -6.79
CA GLY A 45 -24.42 18.27 -5.88
C GLY A 45 -25.77 18.47 -6.58
N GLY A 46 -25.84 18.25 -7.90
CA GLY A 46 -27.05 18.34 -8.67
C GLY A 46 -27.92 17.07 -8.64
N GLU A 47 -29.05 17.13 -9.31
CA GLU A 47 -29.98 16.01 -9.49
C GLU A 47 -29.45 15.03 -10.55
N CYS A 48 -29.80 13.75 -10.42
CA CYS A 48 -29.52 12.70 -11.38
C CYS A 48 -30.81 11.92 -11.71
N GLU A 49 -30.83 11.24 -12.84
CA GLU A 49 -31.99 10.49 -13.32
C GLU A 49 -32.39 9.33 -12.38
N ARG A 50 -31.42 8.75 -11.64
CA ARG A 50 -31.62 7.62 -10.72
C ARG A 50 -30.86 7.82 -9.41
N GLU A 51 -31.56 7.78 -8.28
CA GLU A 51 -30.93 7.90 -6.95
C GLU A 51 -29.85 6.83 -6.68
N ALA A 52 -30.04 5.62 -7.22
CA ALA A 52 -29.04 4.55 -7.12
C ALA A 52 -27.67 4.96 -7.71
N TRP A 53 -27.63 5.79 -8.74
CA TRP A 53 -26.38 6.29 -9.32
C TRP A 53 -25.62 7.21 -8.36
N LYS A 54 -26.36 8.00 -7.57
CA LYS A 54 -25.78 8.86 -6.54
C LYS A 54 -25.06 8.03 -5.47
N LEU A 55 -25.68 6.95 -4.99
CA LEU A 55 -25.05 6.02 -4.05
C LEU A 55 -23.81 5.36 -4.65
N ILE A 56 -23.89 4.90 -5.92
CA ILE A 56 -22.72 4.26 -6.57
C ILE A 56 -21.56 5.25 -6.69
N VAL A 57 -21.80 6.49 -7.11
CA VAL A 57 -20.73 7.46 -7.32
C VAL A 57 -20.14 7.94 -5.99
N LEU A 58 -20.98 8.32 -5.02
CA LEU A 58 -20.52 8.93 -3.77
C LEU A 58 -20.08 7.90 -2.71
N GLU A 59 -20.77 6.76 -2.60
CA GLU A 59 -20.51 5.78 -1.54
C GLU A 59 -19.60 4.61 -1.99
N THR A 60 -19.38 4.48 -3.33
CA THR A 60 -18.54 3.39 -3.85
C THR A 60 -17.35 3.92 -4.63
N ARG A 61 -17.60 4.64 -5.77
CA ARG A 61 -16.50 5.04 -6.66
C ARG A 61 -15.57 6.07 -6.06
N LEU A 62 -16.12 7.09 -5.40
CA LEU A 62 -15.32 8.15 -4.79
C LEU A 62 -14.43 7.62 -3.65
N PRO A 63 -14.96 6.90 -2.64
CA PRO A 63 -14.11 6.31 -1.61
C PRO A 63 -13.07 5.36 -2.17
N GLN A 64 -13.44 4.51 -3.14
CA GLN A 64 -12.53 3.57 -3.78
C GLN A 64 -11.39 4.27 -4.53
N ALA A 65 -11.67 5.34 -5.29
CA ALA A 65 -10.66 6.11 -6.00
C ALA A 65 -9.71 6.84 -5.04
N VAL A 66 -10.23 7.46 -3.97
CA VAL A 66 -9.39 8.12 -2.94
C VAL A 66 -8.56 7.08 -2.19
N THR A 67 -9.13 5.94 -1.85
CA THR A 67 -8.42 4.83 -1.19
C THR A 67 -7.29 4.31 -2.09
N ALA A 68 -7.53 4.09 -3.37
CA ALA A 68 -6.51 3.66 -4.33
C ALA A 68 -5.35 4.66 -4.40
N LEU A 69 -5.66 5.96 -4.51
CA LEU A 69 -4.68 7.04 -4.54
C LEU A 69 -3.79 7.03 -3.29
N LEU A 70 -4.40 7.02 -2.11
CA LEU A 70 -3.69 7.06 -0.82
C LEU A 70 -2.88 5.79 -0.58
N THR A 71 -3.46 4.62 -0.87
CA THR A 71 -2.80 3.32 -0.74
C THR A 71 -1.56 3.23 -1.62
N GLY A 72 -1.70 3.59 -2.90
CA GLY A 72 -0.60 3.59 -3.85
C GLY A 72 0.55 4.49 -3.42
N ALA A 73 0.23 5.69 -2.95
CA ALA A 73 1.20 6.62 -2.38
C ALA A 73 1.88 6.03 -1.14
N ALA A 74 1.11 5.51 -0.18
CA ALA A 74 1.60 4.99 1.10
C ALA A 74 2.55 3.80 0.94
N ILE A 75 2.11 2.77 0.23
CA ILE A 75 2.89 1.53 0.05
C ILE A 75 4.16 1.79 -0.78
N SER A 76 4.08 2.66 -1.79
CA SER A 76 5.25 3.02 -2.59
C SER A 76 6.28 3.81 -1.79
N VAL A 77 5.84 4.75 -0.95
CA VAL A 77 6.72 5.45 0.00
C VAL A 77 7.33 4.46 0.99
N ALA A 78 6.53 3.59 1.61
CA ALA A 78 7.02 2.56 2.51
C ALA A 78 8.12 1.70 1.88
N GLY A 79 7.94 1.29 0.62
CA GLY A 79 8.95 0.57 -0.15
C GLY A 79 10.22 1.38 -0.37
N LEU A 80 10.13 2.65 -0.76
CA LEU A 80 11.29 3.52 -0.93
C LEU A 80 12.10 3.67 0.36
N LEU A 81 11.42 3.84 1.50
CA LEU A 81 12.07 3.96 2.82
C LEU A 81 12.88 2.70 3.13
N LEU A 82 12.31 1.50 2.90
CA LEU A 82 12.98 0.23 3.13
C LEU A 82 14.15 -0.02 2.18
N GLN A 83 13.97 0.24 0.88
CA GLN A 83 15.04 0.11 -0.08
C GLN A 83 16.25 0.95 0.28
N THR A 84 16.02 2.16 0.79
CA THR A 84 17.10 3.04 1.26
C THR A 84 17.70 2.55 2.58
N LEU A 85 16.86 2.18 3.54
CA LEU A 85 17.31 1.71 4.85
C LEU A 85 18.20 0.48 4.75
N PHE A 86 17.77 -0.51 3.94
CA PHE A 86 18.50 -1.75 3.75
C PHE A 86 19.59 -1.67 2.68
N ASN A 87 19.68 -0.55 1.98
CA ASN A 87 20.53 -0.39 0.79
C ASN A 87 20.34 -1.57 -0.18
N ASN A 88 19.09 -2.00 -0.33
CA ASN A 88 18.71 -3.15 -1.14
C ASN A 88 17.50 -2.78 -2.00
N PRO A 89 17.66 -2.79 -3.33
CA PRO A 89 16.59 -2.43 -4.25
C PRO A 89 15.39 -3.39 -4.20
N LEU A 90 15.57 -4.58 -3.67
CA LEU A 90 14.53 -5.61 -3.55
C LEU A 90 13.85 -5.63 -2.17
N ALA A 91 14.16 -4.68 -1.28
CA ALA A 91 13.48 -4.57 0.00
C ALA A 91 12.09 -3.94 -0.19
N GLY A 92 11.05 -4.67 0.16
CA GLY A 92 9.67 -4.23 0.16
C GLY A 92 9.00 -4.44 1.52
N PRO A 93 7.85 -3.80 1.79
CA PRO A 93 7.13 -3.98 3.05
C PRO A 93 6.73 -5.44 3.32
N GLU A 94 6.45 -6.19 2.27
CA GLU A 94 6.11 -7.61 2.31
C GLU A 94 7.23 -8.48 2.89
N VAL A 95 8.50 -8.09 2.69
CA VAL A 95 9.67 -8.85 3.16
C VAL A 95 9.82 -8.80 4.69
N LEU A 96 9.26 -7.78 5.34
CA LEU A 96 9.29 -7.68 6.81
C LEU A 96 8.23 -8.53 7.51
N GLY A 97 7.39 -9.26 6.77
CA GLY A 97 6.35 -10.12 7.34
C GLY A 97 5.14 -9.37 7.93
N ILE A 98 5.05 -8.04 7.74
CA ILE A 98 3.97 -7.22 8.32
C ILE A 98 2.61 -7.63 7.77
N ASN A 99 2.52 -7.89 6.45
CA ASN A 99 1.31 -8.38 5.81
C ASN A 99 0.91 -9.77 6.35
N SER A 100 1.89 -10.66 6.60
CA SER A 100 1.63 -11.98 7.19
C SER A 100 1.14 -11.86 8.64
N GLY A 101 1.68 -10.91 9.40
CA GLY A 101 1.20 -10.60 10.75
C GLY A 101 -0.24 -10.09 10.75
N ALA A 102 -0.57 -9.14 9.88
CA ALA A 102 -1.94 -8.68 9.68
C ALA A 102 -2.86 -9.83 9.29
N GLY A 103 -2.44 -10.67 8.33
CA GLY A 103 -3.16 -11.86 7.90
C GLY A 103 -3.40 -12.86 9.02
N LEU A 104 -2.41 -13.08 9.90
CA LEU A 104 -2.58 -13.94 11.06
C LEU A 104 -3.61 -13.37 12.05
N GLY A 105 -3.58 -12.07 12.31
CA GLY A 105 -4.58 -11.42 13.16
C GLY A 105 -5.99 -11.56 12.61
N VAL A 106 -6.17 -11.39 11.30
CA VAL A 106 -7.47 -11.61 10.62
C VAL A 106 -7.87 -13.07 10.63
N ALA A 107 -6.92 -13.99 10.41
CA ALA A 107 -7.17 -15.42 10.48
C ALA A 107 -7.69 -15.84 11.87
N VAL A 108 -7.11 -15.32 12.93
CA VAL A 108 -7.59 -15.56 14.30
C VAL A 108 -9.05 -15.11 14.45
N VAL A 109 -9.41 -13.93 13.95
CA VAL A 109 -10.77 -13.41 14.04
C VAL A 109 -11.73 -14.21 13.15
N MET A 110 -11.43 -14.36 11.86
CA MET A 110 -12.35 -14.98 10.89
C MET A 110 -12.46 -16.50 11.05
N LEU A 111 -11.36 -17.19 11.39
CA LEU A 111 -11.33 -18.66 11.42
C LEU A 111 -11.66 -19.25 12.78
N LEU A 112 -11.30 -18.58 13.89
CA LEU A 112 -11.61 -19.07 15.25
C LEU A 112 -12.94 -18.56 15.80
N MET A 113 -13.35 -17.32 15.48
CA MET A 113 -14.57 -16.72 16.03
C MET A 113 -15.82 -16.96 15.16
N GLN A 114 -15.84 -18.02 14.40
CA GLN A 114 -16.80 -18.41 13.34
C GLN A 114 -18.30 -18.31 13.70
N GLY A 115 -18.67 -18.49 14.97
CA GLY A 115 -20.08 -18.49 15.37
C GLY A 115 -20.67 -17.12 15.67
N MET A 116 -19.84 -16.09 15.87
CA MET A 116 -20.33 -14.77 16.31
C MET A 116 -20.61 -13.80 15.16
N PHE A 117 -20.04 -14.05 13.95
CA PHE A 117 -20.06 -13.07 12.87
C PHE A 117 -20.77 -13.52 11.58
N VAL A 118 -21.10 -14.82 11.45
CA VAL A 118 -21.63 -15.40 10.19
C VAL A 118 -23.16 -15.44 10.16
N ALA A 119 -23.84 -15.48 11.29
CA ALA A 119 -25.29 -15.70 11.37
C ALA A 119 -26.17 -14.51 10.92
N GLY A 120 -25.59 -13.34 10.60
CA GLY A 120 -26.34 -12.15 10.20
C GLY A 120 -25.65 -11.20 9.20
N GLY A 121 -24.61 -11.67 8.51
CA GLY A 121 -23.71 -10.78 7.76
C GLY A 121 -22.68 -10.13 8.71
N MET A 122 -21.52 -9.70 8.17
CA MET A 122 -20.54 -8.95 8.98
C MET A 122 -21.14 -7.58 9.34
N GLY A 123 -21.79 -7.49 10.49
CA GLY A 123 -22.19 -6.21 11.06
C GLY A 123 -20.96 -5.35 11.41
N VAL A 124 -21.20 -4.10 11.79
CA VAL A 124 -20.15 -3.13 12.18
C VAL A 124 -19.14 -3.74 13.19
N ALA A 125 -19.60 -4.54 14.14
CA ALA A 125 -18.76 -5.20 15.13
C ALA A 125 -17.80 -6.23 14.51
N GLY A 126 -18.25 -7.02 13.53
CA GLY A 126 -17.41 -7.98 12.80
C GLY A 126 -16.32 -7.30 11.99
N TYR A 127 -16.68 -6.23 11.29
CA TYR A 127 -15.71 -5.43 10.57
C TYR A 127 -14.64 -4.83 11.49
N LEU A 128 -15.04 -4.24 12.62
CA LEU A 128 -14.11 -3.69 13.61
C LEU A 128 -13.19 -4.75 14.19
N ALA A 129 -13.70 -5.98 14.43
CA ALA A 129 -12.89 -7.08 14.91
C ALA A 129 -11.82 -7.52 13.89
N VAL A 130 -12.18 -7.62 12.61
CA VAL A 130 -11.24 -7.93 11.52
C VAL A 130 -10.18 -6.84 11.38
N PHE A 131 -10.59 -5.57 11.38
CA PHE A 131 -9.70 -4.43 11.36
C PHE A 131 -8.73 -4.43 12.55
N ALA A 132 -9.26 -4.59 13.77
CA ALA A 132 -8.43 -4.65 14.97
C ALA A 132 -7.47 -5.85 14.94
N GLY A 133 -7.94 -7.03 14.50
CA GLY A 133 -7.12 -8.20 14.31
C GLY A 133 -5.95 -7.96 13.35
N ALA A 134 -6.23 -7.39 12.17
CA ALA A 134 -5.21 -7.03 11.19
C ALA A 134 -4.18 -6.05 11.77
N PHE A 135 -4.66 -4.99 12.42
CA PHE A 135 -3.79 -3.95 12.98
C PHE A 135 -2.92 -4.48 14.13
N ILE A 136 -3.51 -5.27 15.06
CA ILE A 136 -2.78 -5.89 16.17
C ILE A 136 -1.74 -6.87 15.64
N GLY A 137 -2.10 -7.74 14.70
CA GLY A 137 -1.18 -8.70 14.09
C GLY A 137 0.01 -8.01 13.41
N ALA A 138 -0.25 -6.95 12.65
CA ALA A 138 0.80 -6.12 12.06
C ALA A 138 1.67 -5.43 13.13
N ALA A 139 1.04 -4.86 14.17
CA ALA A 139 1.75 -4.17 15.25
C ALA A 139 2.69 -5.11 16.02
N VAL A 140 2.28 -6.35 16.27
CA VAL A 140 3.14 -7.38 16.90
C VAL A 140 4.39 -7.61 16.06
N ILE A 141 4.24 -7.80 14.74
CA ILE A 141 5.39 -7.98 13.84
C ILE A 141 6.29 -6.74 13.84
N ILE A 142 5.71 -5.54 13.77
CA ILE A 142 6.47 -4.29 13.82
C ILE A 142 7.27 -4.20 15.13
N MET A 143 6.68 -4.52 16.28
CA MET A 143 7.37 -4.53 17.57
C MET A 143 8.52 -5.53 17.60
N ILE A 144 8.32 -6.74 17.07
CA ILE A 144 9.37 -7.75 16.94
C ILE A 144 10.53 -7.22 16.08
N ILE A 145 10.22 -6.66 14.90
CA ILE A 145 11.23 -6.10 14.00
C ILE A 145 11.99 -4.92 14.62
N LEU A 146 11.30 -4.02 15.33
CA LEU A 146 11.91 -2.90 16.04
C LEU A 146 12.83 -3.38 17.17
N PHE A 147 12.38 -4.35 17.97
CA PHE A 147 13.19 -4.97 19.01
C PHE A 147 14.44 -5.61 18.41
N LEU A 148 14.29 -6.44 17.40
CA LEU A 148 15.43 -7.11 16.74
C LEU A 148 16.36 -6.12 16.04
N SER A 149 15.83 -5.02 15.48
CA SER A 149 16.64 -3.95 14.91
C SER A 149 17.52 -3.23 15.94
N SER A 150 17.14 -3.23 17.21
CA SER A 150 17.98 -2.69 18.30
C SER A 150 19.14 -3.61 18.69
N VAL A 151 18.97 -4.92 18.50
CA VAL A 151 19.96 -5.97 18.84
C VAL A 151 20.85 -6.30 17.65
N LEU A 152 20.25 -6.46 16.47
CA LEU A 152 20.94 -6.85 15.24
C LEU A 152 21.57 -5.64 14.57
N LYS A 153 22.91 -5.62 14.49
CA LYS A 153 23.65 -4.56 13.78
C LYS A 153 23.59 -4.74 12.26
N ASN A 154 23.52 -5.98 11.78
CA ASN A 154 23.53 -6.31 10.35
C ASN A 154 22.11 -6.23 9.76
N LYS A 155 21.96 -5.36 8.75
CA LYS A 155 20.70 -5.14 8.05
C LYS A 155 20.17 -6.39 7.31
N VAL A 156 21.09 -7.22 6.78
CA VAL A 156 20.72 -8.46 6.06
C VAL A 156 20.09 -9.46 7.02
N PHE A 157 20.63 -9.62 8.22
CA PHE A 157 20.00 -10.50 9.22
C PHE A 157 18.61 -10.05 9.62
N LEU A 158 18.37 -8.74 9.69
CA LEU A 158 17.04 -8.21 9.99
C LEU A 158 16.03 -8.55 8.87
N LEU A 159 16.43 -8.51 7.60
CA LEU A 159 15.58 -8.96 6.48
C LEU A 159 15.30 -10.46 6.56
N ILE A 160 16.33 -11.29 6.82
CA ILE A 160 16.17 -12.75 6.95
C ILE A 160 15.18 -13.08 8.06
N VAL A 161 15.31 -12.43 9.21
CA VAL A 161 14.39 -12.63 10.34
C VAL A 161 12.97 -12.16 9.98
N GLY A 162 12.82 -11.03 9.27
CA GLY A 162 11.51 -10.57 8.78
C GLY A 162 10.82 -11.63 7.92
N VAL A 163 11.56 -12.22 6.97
CA VAL A 163 11.07 -13.32 6.13
C VAL A 163 10.71 -14.55 6.98
N ALA A 164 11.57 -14.94 7.92
CA ALA A 164 11.32 -16.09 8.80
C ALA A 164 10.07 -15.91 9.67
N VAL A 165 9.87 -14.72 10.23
CA VAL A 165 8.66 -14.36 11.00
C VAL A 165 7.42 -14.38 10.10
N GLY A 166 7.54 -13.90 8.85
CA GLY A 166 6.48 -13.99 7.85
C GLY A 166 6.07 -15.43 7.54
N TYR A 167 7.04 -16.33 7.36
CA TYR A 167 6.75 -17.76 7.15
C TYR A 167 6.14 -18.43 8.40
N LEU A 168 6.59 -18.06 9.60
CA LEU A 168 5.98 -18.56 10.83
C LEU A 168 4.52 -18.16 10.93
N ALA A 169 4.20 -16.88 10.67
CA ALA A 169 2.82 -16.40 10.63
C ALA A 169 1.98 -17.16 9.57
N SER A 170 2.53 -17.35 8.37
CA SER A 170 1.86 -18.10 7.29
C SER A 170 1.61 -19.57 7.65
N SER A 171 2.54 -20.21 8.37
CA SER A 171 2.35 -21.58 8.86
C SER A 171 1.24 -21.67 9.90
N LEU A 172 1.16 -20.69 10.82
CA LEU A 172 0.06 -20.61 11.80
C LEU A 172 -1.29 -20.38 11.09
N ILE A 173 -1.35 -19.53 10.06
CA ILE A 173 -2.55 -19.34 9.24
C ILE A 173 -2.97 -20.66 8.60
N SER A 174 -2.03 -21.45 8.06
CA SER A 174 -2.33 -22.75 7.46
C SER A 174 -2.92 -23.74 8.46
N VAL A 175 -2.41 -23.74 9.70
CA VAL A 175 -2.98 -24.58 10.79
C VAL A 175 -4.41 -24.12 11.13
N LEU A 176 -4.65 -22.80 11.24
CA LEU A 176 -5.97 -22.26 11.50
C LEU A 176 -6.97 -22.62 10.38
N ASN A 177 -6.55 -22.50 9.12
CA ASN A 177 -7.38 -22.88 7.97
C ASN A 177 -7.75 -24.37 7.97
N TYR A 178 -6.86 -25.26 8.44
CA TYR A 178 -7.13 -26.69 8.51
C TYR A 178 -8.30 -27.03 9.46
N PHE A 179 -8.43 -26.28 10.56
CA PHE A 179 -9.51 -26.48 11.55
C PHE A 179 -10.75 -25.61 11.32
N ALA A 180 -10.71 -24.72 10.32
CA ALA A 180 -11.78 -23.76 10.07
C ALA A 180 -12.92 -24.35 9.23
N THR A 181 -14.09 -23.69 9.25
CA THR A 181 -15.20 -23.99 8.34
C THR A 181 -14.92 -23.48 6.92
N SER A 182 -15.60 -24.06 5.94
CA SER A 182 -15.51 -23.63 4.53
C SER A 182 -15.86 -22.14 4.35
N GLU A 183 -16.86 -21.64 5.07
CA GLU A 183 -17.30 -20.24 5.04
C GLU A 183 -16.24 -19.29 5.61
N GLY A 184 -15.60 -19.69 6.71
CA GLY A 184 -14.49 -18.94 7.31
C GLY A 184 -13.28 -18.84 6.38
N VAL A 185 -12.89 -19.98 5.80
CA VAL A 185 -11.80 -20.02 4.82
C VAL A 185 -12.13 -19.18 3.59
N HIS A 186 -13.35 -19.26 3.06
CA HIS A 186 -13.78 -18.45 1.91
C HIS A 186 -13.70 -16.94 2.22
N SER A 187 -14.23 -16.51 3.37
CA SER A 187 -14.19 -15.11 3.81
C SER A 187 -12.75 -14.62 3.98
N TYR A 188 -11.88 -15.43 4.57
CA TYR A 188 -10.46 -15.11 4.72
C TYR A 188 -9.75 -14.98 3.36
N LEU A 189 -10.04 -15.87 2.40
CA LEU A 189 -9.48 -15.80 1.05
C LEU A 189 -9.91 -14.53 0.32
N ILE A 190 -11.19 -14.13 0.41
CA ILE A 190 -11.68 -12.89 -0.19
C ILE A 190 -10.98 -11.68 0.42
N TRP A 191 -10.84 -11.61 1.75
CA TRP A 191 -10.09 -10.54 2.40
C TRP A 191 -8.63 -10.51 1.94
N GLY A 192 -8.00 -11.69 1.82
CA GLY A 192 -6.61 -11.85 1.36
C GLY A 192 -6.37 -11.42 -0.08
N MET A 193 -7.39 -11.29 -0.90
CA MET A 193 -7.28 -10.78 -2.27
C MET A 193 -7.04 -9.26 -2.33
N GLY A 194 -7.34 -8.54 -1.25
CA GLY A 194 -7.24 -7.09 -1.18
C GLY A 194 -8.26 -6.35 -2.05
N SER A 195 -8.70 -5.20 -1.59
CA SER A 195 -9.64 -4.34 -2.35
C SER A 195 -9.55 -2.90 -1.90
N PHE A 196 -9.55 -1.96 -2.84
CA PHE A 196 -9.71 -0.54 -2.51
C PHE A 196 -11.16 -0.18 -2.17
N GLY A 197 -12.12 -0.99 -2.57
CA GLY A 197 -13.53 -0.83 -2.22
C GLY A 197 -13.90 -1.32 -0.82
N ALA A 198 -12.94 -1.82 -0.03
CA ALA A 198 -13.18 -2.25 1.33
C ALA A 198 -13.35 -1.07 2.32
N VAL A 199 -12.94 0.13 1.93
CA VAL A 199 -13.04 1.36 2.74
C VAL A 199 -14.34 2.09 2.41
N SER A 200 -15.26 2.16 3.38
CA SER A 200 -16.52 2.92 3.23
C SER A 200 -16.29 4.43 3.35
N MET A 201 -17.28 5.23 2.93
CA MET A 201 -17.22 6.69 3.05
C MET A 201 -17.07 7.16 4.49
N GLU A 202 -17.66 6.44 5.46
CA GLU A 202 -17.51 6.74 6.89
C GLU A 202 -16.09 6.49 7.43
N GLN A 203 -15.39 5.51 6.88
CA GLN A 203 -14.05 5.11 7.30
C GLN A 203 -12.95 5.92 6.58
N LEU A 204 -13.26 6.45 5.41
CA LEU A 204 -12.33 7.18 4.56
C LEU A 204 -11.62 8.34 5.27
N PRO A 205 -12.27 9.18 6.09
CA PRO A 205 -11.58 10.26 6.80
C PRO A 205 -10.50 9.74 7.76
N LEU A 206 -10.79 8.68 8.52
CA LEU A 206 -9.82 8.07 9.43
C LEU A 206 -8.64 7.48 8.65
N TYR A 207 -8.92 6.72 7.59
CA TYR A 207 -7.88 6.16 6.71
C TYR A 207 -7.00 7.25 6.10
N ALA A 208 -7.61 8.31 5.59
CA ALA A 208 -6.91 9.43 4.97
C ALA A 208 -6.01 10.16 5.97
N VAL A 209 -6.51 10.47 7.18
CA VAL A 209 -5.73 11.15 8.22
C VAL A 209 -4.52 10.31 8.62
N LEU A 210 -4.71 9.03 8.94
CA LEU A 210 -3.62 8.13 9.33
C LEU A 210 -2.56 8.04 8.23
N THR A 211 -2.99 7.84 6.99
CA THR A 211 -2.09 7.70 5.85
C THR A 211 -1.33 8.99 5.56
N LEU A 212 -2.01 10.14 5.54
CA LEU A 212 -1.39 11.44 5.26
C LEU A 212 -0.42 11.86 6.37
N VAL A 213 -0.74 11.61 7.64
CA VAL A 213 0.19 11.87 8.76
C VAL A 213 1.47 11.07 8.58
N LEU A 214 1.38 9.77 8.30
CA LEU A 214 2.55 8.90 8.12
C LEU A 214 3.36 9.27 6.86
N ILE A 215 2.71 9.63 5.76
CA ILE A 215 3.37 10.16 4.57
C ILE A 215 4.10 11.46 4.91
N THR A 216 3.47 12.35 5.65
CA THR A 216 4.08 13.62 6.08
C THR A 216 5.32 13.39 6.93
N VAL A 217 5.26 12.46 7.91
CA VAL A 217 6.45 12.05 8.68
C VAL A 217 7.55 11.53 7.75
N SER A 218 7.21 10.75 6.72
CA SER A 218 8.17 10.26 5.71
C SER A 218 8.85 11.40 4.97
N LEU A 219 8.15 12.50 4.67
CA LEU A 219 8.72 13.66 4.01
C LEU A 219 9.80 14.34 4.88
N PHE A 220 9.64 14.38 6.21
CA PHE A 220 10.68 14.91 7.11
C PHE A 220 11.93 14.02 7.16
N MET A 221 11.84 12.75 6.75
CA MET A 221 12.98 11.83 6.70
C MET A 221 13.86 11.98 5.45
N MET A 222 13.57 12.89 4.51
CA MET A 222 14.35 13.06 3.27
C MET A 222 15.84 13.34 3.52
N LYS A 223 16.18 14.13 4.55
CA LYS A 223 17.59 14.44 4.88
C LYS A 223 18.32 13.21 5.44
N PRO A 224 17.81 12.51 6.48
CA PRO A 224 18.37 11.25 6.94
C PRO A 224 18.50 10.20 5.84
N LEU A 225 17.49 10.05 4.98
CA LEU A 225 17.52 9.10 3.86
C LEU A 225 18.66 9.40 2.88
N ASN A 226 18.88 10.66 2.52
CA ASN A 226 19.98 11.03 1.64
C ASN A 226 21.35 10.77 2.27
N ALA A 227 21.49 10.95 3.59
CA ALA A 227 22.71 10.62 4.30
C ALA A 227 22.95 9.09 4.35
N LEU A 228 21.89 8.30 4.60
CA LEU A 228 21.96 6.83 4.63
C LEU A 228 22.34 6.19 3.30
N LEU A 229 22.08 6.85 2.16
CA LEU A 229 22.56 6.40 0.85
C LEU A 229 24.08 6.31 0.76
N LEU A 230 24.80 7.15 1.53
CA LEU A 230 26.26 7.18 1.55
C LEU A 230 26.87 6.15 2.51
N GLY A 231 26.03 5.39 3.20
CA GLY A 231 26.39 4.42 4.22
C GLY A 231 26.30 4.94 5.66
N ASP A 232 26.14 4.02 6.61
CA ASP A 232 25.85 4.33 8.01
C ASP A 232 26.98 5.14 8.68
N ALA A 233 28.24 4.82 8.39
CA ALA A 233 29.40 5.54 8.94
C ALA A 233 29.44 6.99 8.45
N TYR A 234 29.14 7.22 7.16
CA TYR A 234 29.12 8.55 6.59
C TYR A 234 27.94 9.37 7.11
N ALA A 235 26.77 8.75 7.23
CA ALA A 235 25.59 9.38 7.81
C ALA A 235 25.84 9.84 9.27
N HIS A 236 26.54 9.02 10.06
CA HIS A 236 26.93 9.35 11.42
C HIS A 236 27.85 10.57 11.46
N ASN A 237 28.85 10.64 10.57
CA ASN A 237 29.77 11.78 10.47
C ASN A 237 29.05 13.08 10.03
N LEU A 238 27.94 12.95 9.30
CA LEU A 238 27.06 14.09 8.94
C LEU A 238 26.11 14.50 10.09
N GLY A 239 26.25 13.92 11.27
CA GLY A 239 25.42 14.23 12.45
C GLY A 239 24.06 13.53 12.49
N VAL A 240 23.82 12.53 11.63
CA VAL A 240 22.60 11.75 11.68
C VAL A 240 22.71 10.65 12.74
N ASN A 241 21.77 10.64 13.69
CA ASN A 241 21.63 9.50 14.60
C ASN A 241 21.04 8.31 13.82
N VAL A 242 21.94 7.45 13.30
CA VAL A 242 21.59 6.30 12.45
C VAL A 242 20.65 5.33 13.15
N ARG A 243 20.81 5.11 14.47
CA ARG A 243 19.94 4.21 15.24
C ARG A 243 18.51 4.77 15.32
N ALA A 244 18.36 6.03 15.69
CA ALA A 244 17.05 6.67 15.75
C ALA A 244 16.40 6.75 14.37
N ALA A 245 17.15 7.13 13.33
CA ALA A 245 16.65 7.17 11.95
C ALA A 245 16.14 5.78 11.48
N ARG A 246 16.90 4.71 11.77
CA ARG A 246 16.49 3.33 11.46
C ARG A 246 15.18 2.95 12.15
N SER A 247 15.06 3.23 13.46
CA SER A 247 13.84 2.91 14.22
C SER A 247 12.63 3.69 13.70
N VAL A 248 12.78 4.98 13.40
CA VAL A 248 11.69 5.82 12.83
C VAL A 248 11.29 5.31 11.45
N LEU A 249 12.25 5.00 10.57
CA LEU A 249 11.97 4.49 9.21
C LEU A 249 11.23 3.14 9.25
N LEU A 250 11.65 2.22 10.13
CA LEU A 250 10.97 0.93 10.32
C LEU A 250 9.57 1.12 10.88
N ALA A 251 9.40 1.98 11.90
CA ALA A 251 8.09 2.26 12.50
C ALA A 251 7.13 2.89 11.48
N VAL A 252 7.57 3.92 10.75
CA VAL A 252 6.74 4.59 9.74
C VAL A 252 6.37 3.65 8.61
N THR A 253 7.32 2.87 8.10
CA THR A 253 7.05 1.86 7.07
C THR A 253 6.09 0.80 7.58
N GLY A 254 6.33 0.30 8.78
CA GLY A 254 5.47 -0.69 9.41
C GLY A 254 4.04 -0.19 9.58
N LEU A 255 3.88 1.03 10.13
CA LEU A 255 2.57 1.63 10.33
C LEU A 255 1.86 1.94 9.01
N LEU A 256 2.56 2.47 7.98
CA LEU A 256 1.97 2.65 6.64
C LEU A 256 1.43 1.33 6.09
N THR A 257 2.23 0.26 6.20
CA THR A 257 1.83 -1.08 5.73
C THR A 257 0.66 -1.62 6.56
N ALA A 258 0.71 -1.48 7.90
CA ALA A 258 -0.33 -1.96 8.79
C ALA A 258 -1.68 -1.26 8.53
N VAL A 259 -1.67 0.06 8.40
CA VAL A 259 -2.88 0.84 8.08
C VAL A 259 -3.46 0.40 6.74
N VAL A 260 -2.63 0.34 5.68
CA VAL A 260 -3.10 -0.11 4.36
C VAL A 260 -3.65 -1.54 4.43
N THR A 261 -2.93 -2.48 5.05
CA THR A 261 -3.35 -3.87 5.09
C THR A 261 -4.62 -4.07 5.92
N ALA A 262 -4.78 -3.33 7.02
CA ALA A 262 -5.98 -3.42 7.85
C ALA A 262 -7.24 -2.93 7.12
N PHE A 263 -7.13 -1.85 6.33
CA PHE A 263 -8.26 -1.28 5.60
C PHE A 263 -8.53 -1.93 4.24
N CYS A 264 -7.47 -2.26 3.49
CA CYS A 264 -7.58 -2.69 2.08
C CYS A 264 -7.24 -4.18 1.89
N GLY A 265 -6.83 -4.89 2.93
CA GLY A 265 -6.20 -6.19 2.81
C GLY A 265 -4.74 -6.12 2.33
N PRO A 266 -4.06 -7.27 2.20
CA PRO A 266 -2.65 -7.30 1.79
C PRO A 266 -2.50 -6.89 0.33
N ILE A 267 -1.61 -5.91 0.07
CA ILE A 267 -1.27 -5.44 -1.27
C ILE A 267 0.22 -5.65 -1.47
N ALA A 268 0.58 -6.38 -2.52
CA ALA A 268 1.96 -6.71 -2.84
C ALA A 268 2.47 -5.97 -4.08
N PHE A 269 3.78 -5.96 -4.27
CA PHE A 269 4.52 -5.44 -5.43
C PHE A 269 4.54 -3.93 -5.61
N LEU A 270 3.55 -3.17 -5.19
CA LEU A 270 3.56 -1.71 -5.35
C LEU A 270 4.75 -1.08 -4.63
N GLY A 271 5.00 -1.47 -3.38
CA GLY A 271 6.14 -0.97 -2.59
C GLY A 271 7.50 -1.32 -3.20
N LEU A 272 7.57 -2.42 -3.90
CA LEU A 272 8.81 -2.89 -4.51
C LEU A 272 9.04 -2.28 -5.89
N ALA A 273 8.04 -2.25 -6.76
CA ALA A 273 8.16 -1.84 -8.16
C ALA A 273 8.19 -0.31 -8.36
N ILE A 274 7.36 0.44 -7.64
CA ILE A 274 7.15 1.86 -7.89
C ILE A 274 8.40 2.73 -7.63
N PRO A 275 9.19 2.54 -6.56
CA PRO A 275 10.42 3.30 -6.39
C PRO A 275 11.40 3.12 -7.55
N HIS A 276 11.40 1.95 -8.20
CA HIS A 276 12.21 1.71 -9.40
C HIS A 276 11.69 2.48 -10.61
N ILE A 277 10.37 2.47 -10.82
CA ILE A 277 9.72 3.27 -11.86
C ILE A 277 10.09 4.75 -11.68
N ALA A 278 9.96 5.28 -10.47
CA ALA A 278 10.31 6.66 -10.17
C ALA A 278 11.79 6.97 -10.47
N ARG A 279 12.72 6.08 -10.08
CA ARG A 279 14.16 6.22 -10.40
C ARG A 279 14.44 6.21 -11.89
N LEU A 280 13.76 5.37 -12.66
CA LEU A 280 13.92 5.29 -14.11
C LEU A 280 13.50 6.59 -14.81
N PHE A 281 12.38 7.17 -14.41
CA PHE A 281 11.86 8.41 -15.00
C PHE A 281 12.65 9.64 -14.58
N PHE A 282 12.90 9.80 -13.27
CA PHE A 282 13.54 11.01 -12.73
C PHE A 282 15.05 10.93 -12.71
N LYS A 283 15.65 9.77 -12.97
CA LYS A 283 17.11 9.52 -13.03
C LYS A 283 17.85 10.14 -11.84
N THR A 284 17.37 9.92 -10.62
CA THR A 284 17.94 10.49 -9.40
C THR A 284 17.71 9.57 -8.19
N ASN A 285 18.67 9.57 -7.27
CA ASN A 285 18.55 8.93 -5.96
C ASN A 285 18.29 9.96 -4.84
N ASN A 286 18.23 11.26 -5.17
CA ASN A 286 17.98 12.30 -4.18
C ASN A 286 16.52 12.24 -3.71
N HIS A 287 16.29 11.93 -2.44
CA HIS A 287 14.97 11.77 -1.84
C HIS A 287 14.11 13.05 -1.86
N LYS A 288 14.71 14.25 -1.98
CA LYS A 288 13.92 15.47 -2.18
C LYS A 288 13.09 15.46 -3.47
N ILE A 289 13.55 14.70 -4.48
CA ILE A 289 12.85 14.53 -5.76
C ILE A 289 12.21 13.15 -5.82
N LEU A 290 12.94 12.12 -5.40
CA LEU A 290 12.52 10.74 -5.54
C LEU A 290 11.31 10.39 -4.67
N LEU A 291 11.20 10.93 -3.44
CA LEU A 291 10.10 10.61 -2.55
C LEU A 291 8.76 11.17 -3.07
N PRO A 292 8.64 12.47 -3.45
CA PRO A 292 7.43 12.98 -4.10
C PRO A 292 7.12 12.28 -5.43
N ALA A 293 8.16 11.95 -6.23
CA ALA A 293 7.98 11.21 -7.48
C ALA A 293 7.43 9.81 -7.23
N THR A 294 7.94 9.10 -6.21
CA THR A 294 7.45 7.77 -5.82
C THR A 294 6.01 7.82 -5.32
N LEU A 295 5.66 8.83 -4.52
CA LEU A 295 4.31 9.06 -4.02
C LEU A 295 3.31 9.21 -5.18
N LEU A 296 3.58 10.10 -6.13
CA LEU A 296 2.71 10.33 -7.28
C LEU A 296 2.68 9.13 -8.23
N SER A 297 3.82 8.48 -8.47
CA SER A 297 3.88 7.26 -9.30
C SER A 297 3.08 6.12 -8.67
N GLY A 298 3.15 5.98 -7.35
CA GLY A 298 2.38 4.99 -6.61
C GLY A 298 0.88 5.23 -6.71
N ALA A 299 0.45 6.48 -6.51
CA ALA A 299 -0.93 6.89 -6.70
C ALA A 299 -1.42 6.59 -8.13
N ALA A 300 -0.64 6.94 -9.15
CA ALA A 300 -0.99 6.67 -10.55
C ALA A 300 -1.15 5.18 -10.84
N VAL A 301 -0.19 4.34 -10.40
CA VAL A 301 -0.25 2.89 -10.67
C VAL A 301 -1.37 2.22 -9.89
N ALA A 302 -1.65 2.62 -8.65
CA ALA A 302 -2.77 2.06 -7.89
C ALA A 302 -4.13 2.43 -8.50
N LEU A 303 -4.30 3.67 -8.96
CA LEU A 303 -5.48 4.09 -9.72
C LEU A 303 -5.63 3.31 -11.03
N LEU A 304 -4.54 3.06 -11.75
CA LEU A 304 -4.53 2.23 -12.94
C LEU A 304 -4.94 0.79 -12.60
N CYS A 305 -4.36 0.18 -11.55
CA CYS A 305 -4.75 -1.15 -11.08
C CYS A 305 -6.25 -1.19 -10.76
N ASN A 306 -6.78 -0.18 -10.08
CA ASN A 306 -8.20 -0.11 -9.75
C ASN A 306 -9.09 -0.04 -11.00
N THR A 307 -8.70 0.77 -12.00
CA THR A 307 -9.40 0.81 -13.30
C THR A 307 -9.39 -0.56 -13.98
N VAL A 308 -8.24 -1.25 -14.00
CA VAL A 308 -8.11 -2.59 -14.59
C VAL A 308 -8.96 -3.62 -13.84
N CYS A 309 -9.06 -3.54 -12.52
CA CYS A 309 -9.92 -4.43 -11.73
C CYS A 309 -11.41 -4.31 -12.11
N GLN A 310 -11.83 -3.18 -12.67
CA GLN A 310 -13.21 -2.91 -13.07
C GLN A 310 -13.50 -3.30 -14.55
N LEU A 311 -12.49 -3.68 -15.36
CA LEU A 311 -12.66 -3.97 -16.79
C LEU A 311 -13.68 -5.07 -17.12
N PRO A 312 -13.85 -6.16 -16.32
CA PRO A 312 -14.87 -7.15 -16.61
C PRO A 312 -16.31 -6.61 -16.57
N GLY A 313 -16.53 -5.43 -16.02
CA GLY A 313 -17.84 -4.78 -15.96
C GLY A 313 -18.85 -5.64 -15.21
N GLU A 314 -19.97 -5.99 -15.88
CA GLU A 314 -21.06 -6.78 -15.30
C GLU A 314 -20.66 -8.21 -14.89
N ASN A 315 -19.55 -8.75 -15.43
CA ASN A 315 -19.05 -10.08 -15.10
C ASN A 315 -18.29 -10.16 -13.76
N GLY A 316 -18.21 -9.07 -13.01
CA GLY A 316 -17.59 -8.99 -11.70
C GLY A 316 -16.33 -8.12 -11.65
N LEU A 317 -15.61 -8.18 -10.54
CA LEU A 317 -14.38 -7.42 -10.30
C LEU A 317 -13.19 -8.37 -10.24
N LEU A 318 -12.09 -7.99 -10.89
CA LEU A 318 -10.84 -8.72 -10.73
C LEU A 318 -10.23 -8.42 -9.36
N PRO A 319 -9.65 -9.43 -8.68
CA PRO A 319 -9.03 -9.22 -7.39
C PRO A 319 -7.75 -8.38 -7.53
N LEU A 320 -7.60 -7.38 -6.66
CA LEU A 320 -6.46 -6.46 -6.67
C LEU A 320 -5.12 -7.20 -6.50
N GLY A 321 -5.10 -8.22 -5.62
CA GLY A 321 -3.93 -9.06 -5.38
C GLY A 321 -3.44 -9.86 -6.60
N ALA A 322 -4.26 -10.01 -7.66
CA ALA A 322 -3.83 -10.56 -8.93
C ALA A 322 -3.28 -9.48 -9.88
N ILE A 323 -3.89 -8.30 -9.90
CA ILE A 323 -3.53 -7.23 -10.84
C ILE A 323 -2.22 -6.54 -10.45
N THR A 324 -2.00 -6.28 -9.15
CA THR A 324 -0.78 -5.57 -8.71
C THR A 324 0.51 -6.34 -9.03
N PRO A 325 0.61 -7.69 -8.87
CA PRO A 325 1.78 -8.44 -9.31
C PRO A 325 1.94 -8.49 -10.83
N LEU A 326 0.83 -8.59 -11.58
CA LEU A 326 0.88 -8.59 -13.05
C LEU A 326 1.51 -7.32 -13.63
N ILE A 327 1.31 -6.18 -12.97
CA ILE A 327 1.92 -4.91 -13.36
C ILE A 327 3.32 -4.77 -12.74
N GLY A 328 3.49 -5.15 -11.48
CA GLY A 328 4.73 -4.93 -10.73
C GLY A 328 5.86 -5.88 -11.10
N ALA A 329 5.59 -7.18 -11.29
CA ALA A 329 6.64 -8.16 -11.55
C ALA A 329 7.41 -7.93 -12.86
N PRO A 330 6.78 -7.59 -14.00
CA PRO A 330 7.52 -7.26 -15.23
C PRO A 330 8.48 -6.08 -15.06
N VAL A 331 8.07 -5.06 -14.29
CA VAL A 331 8.93 -3.91 -14.00
C VAL A 331 10.17 -4.32 -13.24
N ILE A 332 10.03 -5.17 -12.23
CA ILE A 332 11.14 -5.66 -11.43
C ILE A 332 12.10 -6.50 -12.30
N ILE A 333 11.55 -7.42 -13.09
CA ILE A 333 12.34 -8.25 -14.01
C ILE A 333 13.15 -7.36 -14.96
N TYR A 334 12.50 -6.35 -15.56
CA TYR A 334 13.19 -5.41 -16.45
C TYR A 334 14.32 -4.66 -15.73
N VAL A 335 14.09 -4.17 -14.51
CA VAL A 335 15.10 -3.45 -13.71
C VAL A 335 16.29 -4.35 -13.37
N VAL A 336 16.02 -5.60 -12.95
CA VAL A 336 17.08 -6.57 -12.61
C VAL A 336 17.93 -6.91 -13.85
N LEU A 337 17.29 -7.16 -14.98
CA LEU A 337 18.00 -7.47 -16.23
C LEU A 337 18.85 -6.28 -16.72
N LYS A 338 18.33 -5.06 -16.59
CA LYS A 338 19.07 -3.85 -16.99
C LYS A 338 20.26 -3.58 -16.09
N ASN A 339 20.15 -3.84 -14.78
CA ASN A 339 21.27 -3.63 -13.85
C ASN A 339 22.35 -4.72 -13.94
N LYS A 340 22.06 -5.88 -14.57
CA LYS A 340 23.08 -6.92 -14.81
C LYS A 340 24.15 -6.49 -15.83
N ASN A 341 23.89 -5.42 -16.57
CA ASN A 341 24.81 -4.86 -17.58
C ASN A 341 25.59 -3.64 -17.05
N LEU A 342 25.53 -3.35 -15.76
CA LEU A 342 26.35 -2.37 -15.03
C LEU A 342 27.24 -3.08 -14.02
#